data_5fda5a55f6e9f05e0fafd3947771cfd1
#
_entry.id   5fda5a55f6e9f05e0fafd3947771cfd1
#
_cell.length_a   1.000
_cell.length_b   1.000
_cell.length_c   1.000
_cell.angle_alpha   90.00
_cell.angle_beta   90.00
_cell.angle_gamma   90.00
#
_symmetry.space_group_name_H-M   'P 1'
#
loop_
_entity.id
_entity.type
_entity.pdbx_description
1 polymer ?
#
loop_
_entity_poly.entity_id
_entity_poly.type
_entity_poly.pdbx_seq_one_letter_code
_entity_poly.pdbx_strand_id
1 'polypeptide(L)'
;MKPTFQDIILALQHYWGERGCALLQPYDMEVGAGTSHTATFLRALGPEPWKAAYVQPSRRPKDGRYGENPNRLQHYYQFQVVLKPAPSDILDLYLGSLKALGFDLNQNDVRFVEDDWENPTLGAWGLGWEVWLNGMEVTQFTYFQQVGGIDCRPITGEITYGLERLAMYLQGVESVFDLTWTEGLTYRDVYHQNEVEQSAYNFEHSDVEFLLTAFSAHEKQAQHLMEQQLALPAYEQVLKAAHTFNLLDARGAISVTERAAYIGRIRNLARAVARSYFDSRARLGFPMAPKAWSDEVLAQIEKAEKKVAAA
;
A
#
# COMPACT_ATOMS: atom_id res chain seq x y z
N MET A 1 -13.57 19.64 -21.44
CA MET A 1 -14.39 19.01 -20.37
C MET A 1 -13.44 18.57 -19.27
N LYS A 2 -13.79 18.77 -18.00
CA LYS A 2 -12.95 18.30 -16.89
C LYS A 2 -13.03 16.77 -16.83
N PRO A 3 -11.92 16.06 -16.52
CA PRO A 3 -11.97 14.60 -16.42
C PRO A 3 -12.81 14.14 -15.23
N THR A 4 -13.59 13.09 -15.43
CA THR A 4 -14.32 12.42 -14.34
C THR A 4 -13.35 11.61 -13.47
N PHE A 5 -13.80 11.17 -12.29
CA PHE A 5 -12.99 10.30 -11.41
C PHE A 5 -12.59 9.00 -12.13
N GLN A 6 -13.52 8.44 -12.89
CA GLN A 6 -13.29 7.27 -13.72
C GLN A 6 -12.26 7.52 -14.83
N ASP A 7 -12.32 8.68 -15.50
CA ASP A 7 -11.34 9.05 -16.55
C ASP A 7 -9.92 9.15 -16.00
N ILE A 8 -9.76 9.66 -14.78
CA ILE A 8 -8.45 9.76 -14.10
C ILE A 8 -7.86 8.37 -13.87
N ILE A 9 -8.65 7.43 -13.38
CA ILE A 9 -8.23 6.03 -13.18
C ILE A 9 -7.80 5.42 -14.51
N LEU A 10 -8.62 5.52 -15.54
CA LEU A 10 -8.35 4.96 -16.87
C LEU A 10 -7.10 5.59 -17.51
N ALA A 11 -6.91 6.89 -17.35
CA ALA A 11 -5.73 7.60 -17.86
C ALA A 11 -4.44 7.12 -17.18
N LEU A 12 -4.44 6.94 -15.86
CA LEU A 12 -3.28 6.40 -15.15
C LEU A 12 -3.01 4.94 -15.51
N GLN A 13 -4.05 4.12 -15.64
CA GLN A 13 -3.90 2.73 -16.09
C GLN A 13 -3.28 2.67 -17.48
N HIS A 14 -3.79 3.48 -18.43
CA HIS A 14 -3.24 3.56 -19.78
C HIS A 14 -1.78 4.01 -19.77
N TYR A 15 -1.49 5.12 -19.07
CA TYR A 15 -0.14 5.68 -18.98
C TYR A 15 0.89 4.68 -18.47
N TRP A 16 0.61 4.00 -17.37
CA TRP A 16 1.54 3.03 -16.77
C TRP A 16 1.57 1.70 -17.50
N GLY A 17 0.45 1.28 -18.09
CA GLY A 17 0.38 0.11 -18.97
C GLY A 17 1.29 0.23 -20.17
N GLU A 18 1.31 1.38 -20.86
CA GLU A 18 2.22 1.66 -21.97
C GLU A 18 3.70 1.65 -21.57
N ARG A 19 4.01 1.84 -20.29
CA ARG A 19 5.38 1.80 -19.73
C ARG A 19 5.77 0.43 -19.18
N GLY A 20 4.98 -0.59 -19.53
CA GLY A 20 5.25 -1.99 -19.23
C GLY A 20 4.87 -2.43 -17.83
N CYS A 21 4.04 -1.66 -17.12
CA CYS A 21 3.45 -2.12 -15.86
C CYS A 21 2.35 -3.15 -16.13
N ALA A 22 2.38 -4.27 -15.41
CA ALA A 22 1.24 -5.16 -15.32
C ALA A 22 0.09 -4.43 -14.61
N LEU A 23 -1.06 -4.27 -15.28
CA LEU A 23 -2.25 -3.70 -14.67
C LEU A 23 -2.96 -4.77 -13.86
N LEU A 24 -2.87 -4.68 -12.55
CA LEU A 24 -3.49 -5.63 -11.64
C LEU A 24 -4.82 -5.11 -11.11
N GLN A 25 -5.62 -6.04 -10.60
CA GLN A 25 -6.84 -5.70 -9.87
C GLN A 25 -6.50 -5.32 -8.42
N PRO A 26 -7.40 -4.60 -7.72
CA PRO A 26 -7.25 -4.35 -6.30
C PRO A 26 -7.06 -5.64 -5.52
N TYR A 27 -6.32 -5.58 -4.41
CA TYR A 27 -6.30 -6.69 -3.46
C TYR A 27 -7.68 -6.80 -2.81
N ASP A 28 -8.24 -7.99 -2.79
CA ASP A 28 -9.63 -8.27 -2.39
C ASP A 28 -9.80 -8.40 -0.87
N MET A 29 -9.08 -7.58 -0.13
CA MET A 29 -9.11 -7.54 1.34
C MET A 29 -9.02 -6.11 1.85
N GLU A 30 -9.43 -5.90 3.10
CA GLU A 30 -9.24 -4.62 3.78
C GLU A 30 -7.75 -4.37 4.05
N VAL A 31 -7.21 -3.36 3.42
CA VAL A 31 -5.82 -2.91 3.60
C VAL A 31 -5.77 -1.42 3.87
N GLY A 32 -4.78 -0.97 4.62
CA GLY A 32 -4.63 0.45 4.96
C GLY A 32 -3.92 1.29 3.89
N ALA A 33 -3.29 0.64 2.92
CA ALA A 33 -2.59 1.29 1.81
C ALA A 33 -2.31 0.31 0.68
N GLY A 34 -2.01 0.84 -0.51
CA GLY A 34 -1.59 0.07 -1.67
C GLY A 34 -0.33 -0.76 -1.43
N THR A 35 0.57 -0.30 -0.56
CA THR A 35 1.78 -1.02 -0.13
C THR A 35 1.48 -2.41 0.44
N SER A 36 0.31 -2.59 1.05
CA SER A 36 -0.10 -3.87 1.64
C SER A 36 -0.52 -4.92 0.62
N HIS A 37 -0.74 -4.54 -0.64
CA HIS A 37 -0.98 -5.51 -1.71
C HIS A 37 0.25 -6.41 -1.88
N THR A 38 0.05 -7.71 -2.13
CA THR A 38 1.16 -8.65 -2.38
C THR A 38 2.07 -8.22 -3.53
N ALA A 39 1.51 -7.52 -4.53
CA ALA A 39 2.25 -6.97 -5.66
C ALA A 39 3.28 -5.89 -5.26
N THR A 40 3.13 -5.26 -4.11
CA THR A 40 4.12 -4.34 -3.54
C THR A 40 4.90 -5.01 -2.42
N PHE A 41 4.24 -5.41 -1.34
CA PHE A 41 4.91 -5.90 -0.13
C PHE A 41 5.80 -7.12 -0.39
N LEU A 42 5.26 -8.15 -1.04
CA LEU A 42 6.03 -9.37 -1.28
C LEU A 42 6.94 -9.25 -2.50
N ARG A 43 6.49 -8.60 -3.57
CA ARG A 43 7.27 -8.44 -4.79
C ARG A 43 8.44 -7.46 -4.67
N ALA A 44 8.48 -6.64 -3.63
CA ALA A 44 9.66 -5.84 -3.30
C ALA A 44 10.86 -6.71 -2.86
N LEU A 45 10.60 -7.95 -2.41
CA LEU A 45 11.61 -8.87 -1.93
C LEU A 45 12.33 -9.63 -3.05
N GLY A 46 13.61 -9.91 -2.82
CA GLY A 46 14.42 -10.73 -3.72
C GLY A 46 14.85 -10.00 -5.01
N PRO A 47 15.61 -10.70 -5.88
CA PRO A 47 16.24 -10.09 -7.05
C PRO A 47 15.34 -9.99 -8.29
N GLU A 48 14.10 -10.47 -8.23
CA GLU A 48 13.23 -10.57 -9.40
C GLU A 48 12.71 -9.19 -9.84
N PRO A 49 12.94 -8.74 -11.10
CA PRO A 49 12.36 -7.52 -11.61
C PRO A 49 10.84 -7.55 -11.59
N TRP A 50 10.23 -6.39 -11.33
CA TRP A 50 8.78 -6.29 -11.27
C TRP A 50 8.29 -4.89 -11.63
N LYS A 51 7.21 -4.82 -12.40
CA LYS A 51 6.49 -3.57 -12.69
C LYS A 51 5.00 -3.83 -12.62
N ALA A 52 4.30 -3.11 -11.77
CA ALA A 52 2.85 -3.23 -11.65
C ALA A 52 2.22 -1.87 -11.35
N ALA A 53 0.95 -1.73 -11.74
CA ALA A 53 0.12 -0.59 -11.39
C ALA A 53 -1.31 -1.07 -11.12
N TYR A 54 -1.96 -0.51 -10.10
CA TYR A 54 -3.31 -0.90 -9.71
C TYR A 54 -3.97 0.19 -8.85
N VAL A 55 -5.29 0.21 -8.88
CA VAL A 55 -6.10 0.96 -7.91
C VAL A 55 -6.22 0.13 -6.65
N GLN A 56 -6.01 0.73 -5.47
CA GLN A 56 -6.23 0.04 -4.20
C GLN A 56 -7.18 0.84 -3.31
N PRO A 57 -8.39 0.35 -3.09
CA PRO A 57 -9.25 0.86 -2.03
C PRO A 57 -8.53 0.69 -0.68
N SER A 58 -8.40 1.76 0.07
CA SER A 58 -7.68 1.77 1.34
C SER A 58 -8.62 2.09 2.48
N ARG A 59 -8.48 1.37 3.58
CA ARG A 59 -9.34 1.48 4.77
C ARG A 59 -8.53 2.01 5.94
N ARG A 60 -8.96 3.15 6.47
CA ARG A 60 -8.37 3.79 7.66
C ARG A 60 -9.48 4.12 8.67
N PRO A 61 -9.86 3.17 9.53
CA PRO A 61 -11.01 3.32 10.43
C PRO A 61 -11.00 4.60 11.27
N LYS A 62 -9.82 5.03 11.75
CA LYS A 62 -9.68 6.28 12.56
C LYS A 62 -9.93 7.57 11.78
N ASP A 63 -9.89 7.52 10.46
CA ASP A 63 -10.12 8.69 9.61
C ASP A 63 -11.59 8.90 9.26
N GLY A 64 -12.49 8.07 9.76
CA GLY A 64 -13.94 8.25 9.62
C GLY A 64 -14.41 9.60 10.18
N ARG A 65 -15.31 10.26 9.46
CA ARG A 65 -15.92 11.56 9.83
C ARG A 65 -17.40 11.62 9.45
N TYR A 66 -18.06 10.46 9.36
CA TYR A 66 -19.50 10.34 9.06
C TYR A 66 -19.93 11.03 7.75
N GLY A 67 -19.01 11.19 6.81
CA GLY A 67 -19.26 11.93 5.57
C GLY A 67 -19.39 13.46 5.74
N GLU A 68 -19.02 14.00 6.89
CA GLU A 68 -19.14 15.44 7.20
C GLU A 68 -17.88 16.22 6.83
N ASN A 69 -16.73 15.56 6.70
CA ASN A 69 -15.47 16.23 6.34
C ASN A 69 -15.24 16.14 4.81
N PRO A 70 -14.93 17.26 4.14
CA PRO A 70 -14.77 17.28 2.68
C PRO A 70 -13.52 16.58 2.16
N ASN A 71 -12.51 16.34 3.03
CA ASN A 71 -11.19 15.88 2.62
C ASN A 71 -10.72 14.60 3.32
N ARG A 72 -11.39 14.17 4.40
CA ARG A 72 -10.98 13.02 5.21
C ARG A 72 -12.04 11.93 5.17
N LEU A 73 -11.61 10.75 4.73
CA LEU A 73 -12.44 9.57 4.54
C LEU A 73 -11.79 8.37 5.22
N GLN A 74 -12.63 7.45 5.75
CA GLN A 74 -12.15 6.16 6.23
C GLN A 74 -11.91 5.16 5.08
N HIS A 75 -12.48 5.42 3.90
CA HIS A 75 -12.31 4.64 2.68
C HIS A 75 -11.99 5.59 1.52
N TYR A 76 -10.86 5.38 0.84
CA TYR A 76 -10.45 6.18 -0.30
C TYR A 76 -9.58 5.35 -1.25
N TYR A 77 -9.31 5.89 -2.44
CA TYR A 77 -8.58 5.18 -3.47
C TYR A 77 -7.15 5.69 -3.60
N GLN A 78 -6.21 4.77 -3.56
CA GLN A 78 -4.84 5.00 -4.00
C GLN A 78 -4.64 4.38 -5.38
N PHE A 79 -3.94 5.09 -6.26
CA PHE A 79 -3.36 4.46 -7.44
C PHE A 79 -1.89 4.15 -7.13
N GLN A 80 -1.56 2.88 -7.16
CA GLN A 80 -0.26 2.35 -6.76
C GLN A 80 0.56 1.96 -7.98
N VAL A 81 1.82 2.37 -8.01
CA VAL A 81 2.80 1.95 -9.01
C VAL A 81 4.02 1.39 -8.31
N VAL A 82 4.51 0.26 -8.79
CA VAL A 82 5.70 -0.44 -8.26
C VAL A 82 6.66 -0.69 -9.39
N LEU A 83 7.89 -0.22 -9.25
CA LEU A 83 8.95 -0.35 -10.24
C LEU A 83 10.19 -0.95 -9.58
N LYS A 84 10.58 -2.14 -9.98
CA LYS A 84 11.75 -2.85 -9.45
C LYS A 84 12.60 -3.43 -10.60
N PRO A 85 13.87 -3.01 -10.73
CA PRO A 85 14.53 -1.93 -9.98
C PRO A 85 13.83 -0.58 -10.18
N ALA A 86 14.00 0.32 -9.20
CA ALA A 86 13.57 1.70 -9.36
C ALA A 86 14.35 2.35 -10.52
N PRO A 87 13.68 2.85 -11.58
CA PRO A 87 14.37 3.51 -12.68
C PRO A 87 14.93 4.87 -12.24
N SER A 88 16.05 5.29 -12.86
CA SER A 88 16.69 6.58 -12.55
C SER A 88 15.84 7.80 -12.91
N ASP A 89 14.91 7.65 -13.85
CA ASP A 89 14.00 8.68 -14.37
C ASP A 89 12.58 8.60 -13.77
N ILE A 90 12.41 7.94 -12.61
CA ILE A 90 11.10 7.72 -11.99
C ILE A 90 10.33 9.03 -11.74
N LEU A 91 11.04 10.13 -11.39
CA LEU A 91 10.42 11.43 -11.19
C LEU A 91 9.90 12.02 -12.51
N ASP A 92 10.64 11.88 -13.60
CA ASP A 92 10.20 12.33 -14.92
C ASP A 92 9.01 11.51 -15.42
N LEU A 93 9.00 10.21 -15.16
CA LEU A 93 7.86 9.33 -15.44
C LEU A 93 6.62 9.79 -14.65
N TYR A 94 6.77 10.13 -13.38
CA TYR A 94 5.68 10.64 -12.58
C TYR A 94 5.15 11.98 -13.12
N LEU A 95 6.02 12.96 -13.37
CA LEU A 95 5.62 14.25 -13.94
C LEU A 95 4.94 14.08 -15.29
N GLY A 96 5.40 13.11 -16.09
CA GLY A 96 4.73 12.71 -17.32
C GLY A 96 3.31 12.20 -17.10
N SER A 97 3.06 11.48 -16.01
CA SER A 97 1.72 10.99 -15.67
C SER A 97 0.78 12.13 -15.28
N LEU A 98 1.27 13.16 -14.56
CA LEU A 98 0.48 14.35 -14.25
C LEU A 98 0.07 15.11 -15.52
N LYS A 99 1.01 15.24 -16.50
CA LYS A 99 0.69 15.82 -17.81
C LYS A 99 -0.37 15.01 -18.55
N ALA A 100 -0.28 13.67 -18.49
CA ALA A 100 -1.27 12.79 -19.10
C ALA A 100 -2.67 12.94 -18.49
N LEU A 101 -2.74 13.30 -17.20
CA LEU A 101 -3.98 13.64 -16.51
C LEU A 101 -4.52 15.05 -16.88
N GLY A 102 -3.74 15.86 -17.59
CA GLY A 102 -4.13 17.20 -18.00
C GLY A 102 -3.59 18.34 -17.12
N PHE A 103 -2.67 18.07 -16.20
CA PHE A 103 -2.00 19.13 -15.44
C PHE A 103 -1.00 19.89 -16.31
N ASP A 104 -1.12 21.21 -16.37
CA ASP A 104 -0.07 22.08 -16.89
C ASP A 104 0.92 22.39 -15.77
N LEU A 105 2.07 21.76 -15.80
CA LEU A 105 3.11 21.91 -14.78
C LEU A 105 3.74 23.31 -14.73
N ASN A 106 3.51 24.17 -15.75
CA ASN A 106 3.97 25.55 -15.72
C ASN A 106 2.99 26.47 -14.97
N GLN A 107 1.75 26.04 -14.78
CA GLN A 107 0.70 26.78 -14.08
C GLN A 107 0.41 26.24 -12.68
N ASN A 108 1.04 25.13 -12.29
CA ASN A 108 0.82 24.49 -11.01
C ASN A 108 2.13 24.43 -10.22
N ASP A 109 2.08 24.79 -8.94
CA ASP A 109 3.20 24.65 -8.03
C ASP A 109 3.35 23.17 -7.60
N VAL A 110 4.38 22.50 -8.11
CA VAL A 110 4.70 21.12 -7.77
C VAL A 110 5.98 21.09 -6.95
N ARG A 111 5.89 20.62 -5.71
CA ARG A 111 7.03 20.53 -4.79
C ARG A 111 7.26 19.10 -4.36
N PHE A 112 8.53 18.70 -4.33
CA PHE A 112 8.99 17.46 -3.74
C PHE A 112 9.58 17.79 -2.37
N VAL A 113 8.94 17.26 -1.33
CA VAL A 113 9.34 17.47 0.07
C VAL A 113 9.89 16.16 0.59
N GLU A 114 11.11 16.17 1.10
CA GLU A 114 11.74 14.96 1.66
C GLU A 114 10.90 14.41 2.82
N ASP A 115 10.59 13.14 2.75
CA ASP A 115 9.83 12.40 3.76
C ASP A 115 10.28 10.94 3.81
N ASP A 116 10.92 10.55 4.91
CA ASP A 116 11.31 9.18 5.16
C ASP A 116 10.07 8.39 5.60
N TRP A 117 9.61 7.54 4.71
CA TRP A 117 8.40 6.76 4.90
C TRP A 117 8.67 5.48 5.70
N GLU A 118 7.75 5.16 6.62
CA GLU A 118 7.74 3.88 7.33
C GLU A 118 6.35 3.30 7.51
N ASN A 119 6.28 1.98 7.55
CA ASN A 119 5.11 1.22 7.97
C ASN A 119 5.50 0.23 9.07
N PRO A 120 5.30 0.59 10.35
CA PRO A 120 5.74 -0.22 11.47
C PRO A 120 5.11 -1.62 11.54
N THR A 121 3.87 -1.80 11.07
CA THR A 121 3.19 -3.09 11.08
C THR A 121 3.73 -4.05 10.01
N LEU A 122 4.22 -3.52 8.89
CA LEU A 122 4.83 -4.31 7.83
C LEU A 122 6.35 -4.47 8.01
N GLY A 123 6.94 -3.75 8.96
CA GLY A 123 8.41 -3.70 9.11
C GLY A 123 9.08 -3.18 7.85
N ALA A 124 8.44 -2.21 7.20
CA ALA A 124 8.90 -1.59 5.96
C ALA A 124 9.28 -0.14 6.20
N TRP A 125 10.34 0.31 5.53
CA TRP A 125 10.75 1.70 5.51
C TRP A 125 11.51 2.02 4.22
N GLY A 126 11.57 3.30 3.88
CA GLY A 126 12.28 3.76 2.72
C GLY A 126 12.50 5.26 2.74
N LEU A 127 13.47 5.69 1.92
CA LEU A 127 13.69 7.11 1.62
C LEU A 127 12.60 7.57 0.66
N GLY A 128 12.13 8.81 0.78
CA GLY A 128 11.05 9.26 -0.08
C GLY A 128 10.81 10.74 -0.13
N TRP A 129 9.76 11.08 -0.83
CA TRP A 129 9.25 12.42 -1.04
C TRP A 129 7.75 12.43 -0.98
N GLU A 130 7.18 13.40 -0.29
CA GLU A 130 5.82 13.84 -0.54
C GLU A 130 5.79 14.76 -1.78
N VAL A 131 4.82 14.56 -2.67
CA VAL A 131 4.58 15.50 -3.76
C VAL A 131 3.40 16.38 -3.39
N TRP A 132 3.68 17.67 -3.28
CA TRP A 132 2.70 18.71 -3.00
C TRP A 132 2.32 19.43 -4.27
N LEU A 133 1.04 19.47 -4.59
CA LEU A 133 0.46 20.18 -5.72
C LEU A 133 -0.37 21.35 -5.18
N ASN A 134 0.04 22.57 -5.48
CA ASN A 134 -0.64 23.80 -5.03
C ASN A 134 -0.92 23.83 -3.52
N GLY A 135 0.00 23.31 -2.72
CA GLY A 135 -0.10 23.30 -1.27
C GLY A 135 -0.85 22.14 -0.63
N MET A 136 -1.21 21.09 -1.41
CA MET A 136 -1.77 19.85 -0.91
C MET A 136 -0.92 18.67 -1.34
N GLU A 137 -0.59 17.78 -0.41
CA GLU A 137 0.04 16.50 -0.70
C GLU A 137 -0.90 15.63 -1.55
N VAL A 138 -0.43 15.19 -2.71
CA VAL A 138 -1.21 14.37 -3.66
C VAL A 138 -0.60 13.00 -3.94
N THR A 139 0.70 12.85 -3.66
CA THR A 139 1.44 11.62 -3.98
C THR A 139 2.57 11.41 -2.99
N GLN A 140 2.83 10.16 -2.66
CA GLN A 140 3.99 9.70 -1.90
C GLN A 140 4.88 8.87 -2.80
N PHE A 141 6.18 9.19 -2.83
CA PHE A 141 7.24 8.34 -3.37
C PHE A 141 7.95 7.60 -2.26
N THR A 142 8.32 6.35 -2.51
CA THR A 142 9.12 5.57 -1.57
C THR A 142 10.14 4.72 -2.32
N TYR A 143 11.40 4.82 -1.93
CA TYR A 143 12.45 3.90 -2.34
C TYR A 143 12.68 2.92 -1.19
N PHE A 144 12.09 1.74 -1.28
CA PHE A 144 12.15 0.75 -0.21
C PHE A 144 13.58 0.33 0.09
N GLN A 145 14.00 0.54 1.34
CA GLN A 145 15.26 0.05 1.87
C GLN A 145 15.08 -1.32 2.51
N GLN A 146 13.99 -1.49 3.27
CA GLN A 146 13.62 -2.77 3.87
C GLN A 146 12.10 -3.01 3.78
N VAL A 147 11.72 -4.26 3.64
CA VAL A 147 10.34 -4.74 3.70
C VAL A 147 10.32 -6.04 4.50
N GLY A 148 9.45 -6.12 5.50
CA GLY A 148 9.44 -7.28 6.40
C GLY A 148 10.77 -7.53 7.10
N GLY A 149 11.58 -6.49 7.33
CA GLY A 149 12.91 -6.59 7.91
C GLY A 149 13.99 -7.19 6.98
N ILE A 150 13.69 -7.35 5.68
CA ILE A 150 14.62 -7.84 4.66
C ILE A 150 15.02 -6.68 3.75
N ASP A 151 16.31 -6.50 3.51
CA ASP A 151 16.82 -5.48 2.61
C ASP A 151 16.32 -5.68 1.18
N CYS A 152 15.84 -4.61 0.56
CA CYS A 152 15.39 -4.62 -0.83
C CYS A 152 16.58 -4.47 -1.77
N ARG A 153 16.88 -5.51 -2.51
CA ARG A 153 17.95 -5.50 -3.52
C ARG A 153 17.51 -6.29 -4.76
N PRO A 154 17.31 -5.60 -5.90
CA PRO A 154 17.47 -4.14 -6.09
C PRO A 154 16.41 -3.32 -5.36
N ILE A 155 16.69 -2.01 -5.18
CA ILE A 155 15.76 -1.04 -4.60
C ILE A 155 14.47 -1.01 -5.45
N THR A 156 13.35 -1.04 -4.77
CA THR A 156 12.02 -0.90 -5.37
C THR A 156 11.52 0.52 -5.21
N GLY A 157 11.10 1.15 -6.30
CA GLY A 157 10.41 2.44 -6.28
C GLY A 157 8.90 2.22 -6.21
N GLU A 158 8.25 2.94 -5.30
CA GLU A 158 6.80 2.99 -5.13
C GLU A 158 6.31 4.40 -5.41
N ILE A 159 5.20 4.52 -6.15
CA ILE A 159 4.48 5.78 -6.33
C ILE A 159 3.03 5.54 -5.88
N THR A 160 2.59 6.29 -4.89
CA THR A 160 1.24 6.19 -4.35
C THR A 160 0.49 7.49 -4.57
N TYR A 161 -0.42 7.51 -5.53
CA TYR A 161 -1.27 8.67 -5.81
C TYR A 161 -2.52 8.65 -4.91
N GLY A 162 -2.86 9.79 -4.33
CA GLY A 162 -4.17 10.02 -3.72
C GLY A 162 -5.17 10.45 -4.79
N LEU A 163 -6.02 9.53 -5.26
CA LEU A 163 -6.88 9.77 -6.43
C LEU A 163 -7.91 10.88 -6.18
N GLU A 164 -8.51 10.91 -5.00
CA GLU A 164 -9.52 11.93 -4.65
C GLU A 164 -8.91 13.32 -4.66
N ARG A 165 -7.72 13.51 -4.11
CA ARG A 165 -7.04 14.81 -4.08
C ARG A 165 -6.68 15.30 -5.47
N LEU A 166 -6.15 14.43 -6.33
CA LEU A 166 -5.88 14.76 -7.74
C LEU A 166 -7.17 15.13 -8.48
N ALA A 167 -8.22 14.34 -8.28
CA ALA A 167 -9.52 14.59 -8.91
C ALA A 167 -10.14 15.92 -8.48
N MET A 168 -10.05 16.27 -7.19
CA MET A 168 -10.56 17.56 -6.67
C MET A 168 -9.88 18.74 -7.37
N TYR A 169 -8.57 18.68 -7.58
CA TYR A 169 -7.86 19.72 -8.33
C TYR A 169 -8.30 19.79 -9.79
N LEU A 170 -8.34 18.66 -10.48
CA LEU A 170 -8.71 18.61 -11.90
C LEU A 170 -10.16 19.05 -12.13
N GLN A 171 -11.04 18.69 -11.24
CA GLN A 171 -12.46 19.08 -11.33
C GLN A 171 -12.75 20.45 -10.71
N GLY A 172 -11.82 20.99 -9.88
CA GLY A 172 -11.98 22.29 -9.23
C GLY A 172 -13.14 22.28 -8.23
N VAL A 173 -13.22 21.26 -7.40
CA VAL A 173 -14.20 21.11 -6.31
C VAL A 173 -13.50 21.11 -4.96
N GLU A 174 -14.18 21.57 -3.91
CA GLU A 174 -13.65 21.69 -2.55
C GLU A 174 -14.00 20.51 -1.66
N SER A 175 -14.96 19.68 -2.07
CA SER A 175 -15.37 18.49 -1.37
C SER A 175 -15.23 17.25 -2.25
N VAL A 176 -14.68 16.18 -1.70
CA VAL A 176 -14.59 14.87 -2.35
C VAL A 176 -15.98 14.37 -2.79
N PHE A 177 -17.04 14.69 -2.04
CA PHE A 177 -18.41 14.26 -2.34
C PHE A 177 -19.01 14.96 -3.55
N ASP A 178 -18.42 16.08 -4.00
CA ASP A 178 -18.87 16.82 -5.18
C ASP A 178 -18.12 16.40 -6.46
N LEU A 179 -17.17 15.47 -6.35
CA LEU A 179 -16.49 14.88 -7.50
C LEU A 179 -17.51 14.19 -8.44
N THR A 180 -17.40 14.50 -9.71
CA THR A 180 -18.09 13.74 -10.76
C THR A 180 -17.38 12.39 -10.92
N TRP A 181 -18.06 11.31 -10.60
CA TRP A 181 -17.58 9.93 -10.80
C TRP A 181 -17.62 9.54 -12.28
N THR A 182 -18.78 9.71 -12.88
CA THR A 182 -19.05 9.64 -14.31
C THR A 182 -20.25 10.52 -14.63
N GLU A 183 -20.67 10.60 -15.88
CA GLU A 183 -21.83 11.43 -16.26
C GLU A 183 -23.09 11.05 -15.46
N GLY A 184 -23.65 12.03 -14.77
CA GLY A 184 -24.86 11.86 -13.96
C GLY A 184 -24.67 11.17 -12.60
N LEU A 185 -23.41 10.85 -12.20
CA LEU A 185 -23.11 10.20 -10.94
C LEU A 185 -21.96 10.91 -10.22
N THR A 186 -22.16 11.22 -8.94
CA THR A 186 -21.15 11.84 -8.09
C THR A 186 -20.51 10.84 -7.12
N TYR A 187 -19.37 11.22 -6.54
CA TYR A 187 -18.74 10.46 -5.45
C TYR A 187 -19.69 10.31 -4.25
N ARG A 188 -20.52 11.34 -3.99
CA ARG A 188 -21.55 11.31 -2.95
C ARG A 188 -22.54 10.17 -3.16
N ASP A 189 -23.03 10.00 -4.38
CA ASP A 189 -24.00 8.97 -4.72
C ASP A 189 -23.43 7.56 -4.49
N VAL A 190 -22.11 7.40 -4.70
CA VAL A 190 -21.44 6.10 -4.56
C VAL A 190 -21.04 5.81 -3.11
N TYR A 191 -20.49 6.80 -2.38
CA TYR A 191 -19.78 6.50 -1.12
C TYR A 191 -20.21 7.28 0.11
N HIS A 192 -21.04 8.32 0.00
CA HIS A 192 -21.38 9.12 1.18
C HIS A 192 -22.05 8.29 2.28
N GLN A 193 -23.06 7.48 1.94
CA GLN A 193 -23.75 6.63 2.91
C GLN A 193 -22.78 5.56 3.49
N ASN A 194 -21.88 5.04 2.69
CA ASN A 194 -20.84 4.12 3.17
C ASN A 194 -19.95 4.80 4.24
N GLU A 195 -19.53 6.06 4.02
CA GLU A 195 -18.75 6.80 5.02
C GLU A 195 -19.53 7.02 6.32
N VAL A 196 -20.84 7.31 6.25
CA VAL A 196 -21.69 7.48 7.43
C VAL A 196 -21.75 6.19 8.23
N GLU A 197 -22.12 5.08 7.59
CA GLU A 197 -22.34 3.79 8.27
C GLU A 197 -21.01 3.16 8.76
N GLN A 198 -19.96 3.23 7.96
CA GLN A 198 -18.65 2.70 8.37
C GLN A 198 -18.03 3.53 9.50
N SER A 199 -18.24 4.84 9.55
CA SER A 199 -17.81 5.65 10.69
C SER A 199 -18.53 5.23 11.97
N ALA A 200 -19.86 5.05 11.92
CA ALA A 200 -20.64 4.57 13.04
C ALA A 200 -20.19 3.16 13.49
N TYR A 201 -19.95 2.25 12.54
CA TYR A 201 -19.39 0.95 12.85
C TYR A 201 -18.01 1.05 13.51
N ASN A 202 -17.08 1.84 12.93
CA ASN A 202 -15.71 1.95 13.41
C ASN A 202 -15.62 2.53 14.82
N PHE A 203 -16.45 3.53 15.16
CA PHE A 203 -16.35 4.25 16.42
C PHE A 203 -17.34 3.81 17.50
N GLU A 204 -18.49 3.25 17.10
CA GLU A 204 -19.61 3.06 18.03
C GLU A 204 -20.09 1.60 18.13
N HIS A 205 -20.21 0.90 16.99
CA HIS A 205 -20.96 -0.35 16.93
C HIS A 205 -20.14 -1.62 16.69
N SER A 206 -18.84 -1.50 16.32
CA SER A 206 -18.01 -2.70 16.24
C SER A 206 -17.84 -3.34 17.64
N ASP A 207 -18.10 -4.63 17.73
CA ASP A 207 -18.04 -5.38 18.98
C ASP A 207 -16.57 -5.62 19.40
N VAL A 208 -16.19 -5.11 20.56
CA VAL A 208 -14.80 -5.17 21.07
C VAL A 208 -14.38 -6.60 21.41
N GLU A 209 -15.26 -7.40 22.00
CA GLU A 209 -14.96 -8.78 22.37
C GLU A 209 -14.74 -9.65 21.12
N PHE A 210 -15.62 -9.47 20.12
CA PHE A 210 -15.45 -10.09 18.81
C PHE A 210 -14.10 -9.71 18.18
N LEU A 211 -13.74 -8.42 18.17
CA LEU A 211 -12.48 -7.96 17.59
C LEU A 211 -11.25 -8.52 18.30
N LEU A 212 -11.25 -8.58 19.63
CA LEU A 212 -10.15 -9.17 20.41
C LEU A 212 -10.00 -10.67 20.10
N THR A 213 -11.11 -11.38 20.01
CA THR A 213 -11.13 -12.81 19.66
C THR A 213 -10.66 -13.03 18.23
N ALA A 214 -11.14 -12.22 17.28
CA ALA A 214 -10.78 -12.29 15.87
C ALA A 214 -9.27 -12.02 15.67
N PHE A 215 -8.71 -11.00 16.32
CA PHE A 215 -7.27 -10.71 16.25
C PHE A 215 -6.45 -11.93 16.68
N SER A 216 -6.78 -12.52 17.83
CA SER A 216 -6.07 -13.68 18.37
C SER A 216 -6.20 -14.91 17.46
N ALA A 217 -7.37 -15.09 16.84
CA ALA A 217 -7.61 -16.18 15.90
C ALA A 217 -6.79 -16.01 14.62
N HIS A 218 -6.76 -14.81 14.03
CA HIS A 218 -5.95 -14.51 12.85
C HIS A 218 -4.46 -14.67 13.10
N GLU A 219 -3.97 -14.21 14.26
CA GLU A 219 -2.57 -14.38 14.66
C GLU A 219 -2.17 -15.86 14.74
N LYS A 220 -2.95 -16.66 15.44
CA LYS A 220 -2.72 -18.13 15.55
C LYS A 220 -2.77 -18.81 14.19
N GLN A 221 -3.73 -18.44 13.35
CA GLN A 221 -3.86 -19.00 12.02
C GLN A 221 -2.68 -18.63 11.13
N ALA A 222 -2.20 -17.38 11.19
CA ALA A 222 -1.00 -16.95 10.47
C ALA A 222 0.21 -17.77 10.89
N GLN A 223 0.42 -17.97 12.19
CA GLN A 223 1.52 -18.78 12.72
C GLN A 223 1.46 -20.23 12.22
N HIS A 224 0.29 -20.87 12.30
CA HIS A 224 0.08 -22.21 11.80
C HIS A 224 0.38 -22.35 10.30
N LEU A 225 -0.10 -21.39 9.49
CA LEU A 225 0.15 -21.43 8.05
C LEU A 225 1.63 -21.23 7.69
N MET A 226 2.37 -20.46 8.48
CA MET A 226 3.83 -20.33 8.30
C MET A 226 4.57 -21.62 8.65
N GLU A 227 4.13 -22.37 9.68
CA GLU A 227 4.68 -23.70 9.97
C GLU A 227 4.48 -24.66 8.80
N GLN A 228 3.39 -24.50 8.05
CA GLN A 228 3.11 -25.24 6.83
C GLN A 228 3.80 -24.65 5.57
N GLN A 229 4.62 -23.61 5.71
CA GLN A 229 5.29 -22.89 4.61
C GLN A 229 4.32 -22.28 3.59
N LEU A 230 3.14 -21.91 4.03
CA LEU A 230 2.08 -21.28 3.21
C LEU A 230 2.09 -19.76 3.41
N ALA A 231 3.12 -19.08 2.90
CA ALA A 231 3.34 -17.65 3.11
C ALA A 231 2.17 -16.76 2.59
N LEU A 232 1.58 -17.08 1.43
CA LEU A 232 0.52 -16.25 0.85
C LEU A 232 -0.76 -16.27 1.69
N PRO A 233 -1.37 -17.41 2.03
CA PRO A 233 -2.53 -17.40 2.92
C PRO A 233 -2.19 -16.94 4.35
N ALA A 234 -0.95 -17.13 4.83
CA ALA A 234 -0.52 -16.56 6.10
C ALA A 234 -0.54 -15.02 6.06
N TYR A 235 -0.11 -14.40 4.95
CA TYR A 235 -0.16 -12.96 4.76
C TYR A 235 -1.58 -12.40 4.83
N GLU A 236 -2.55 -13.10 4.24
CA GLU A 236 -3.97 -12.70 4.36
C GLU A 236 -4.42 -12.64 5.83
N GLN A 237 -4.00 -13.60 6.66
CA GLN A 237 -4.32 -13.58 8.09
C GLN A 237 -3.61 -12.41 8.82
N VAL A 238 -2.39 -12.07 8.43
CA VAL A 238 -1.68 -10.89 8.96
C VAL A 238 -2.45 -9.61 8.64
N LEU A 239 -2.95 -9.46 7.41
CA LEU A 239 -3.74 -8.29 7.00
C LEU A 239 -5.09 -8.21 7.75
N LYS A 240 -5.77 -9.34 7.95
CA LYS A 240 -6.98 -9.41 8.77
C LYS A 240 -6.71 -9.01 10.21
N ALA A 241 -5.61 -9.47 10.81
CA ALA A 241 -5.19 -9.05 12.14
C ALA A 241 -4.89 -7.54 12.18
N ALA A 242 -4.21 -7.00 11.17
CA ALA A 242 -3.92 -5.57 11.08
C ALA A 242 -5.19 -4.71 10.96
N HIS A 243 -6.16 -5.12 10.14
CA HIS A 243 -7.44 -4.41 10.04
C HIS A 243 -8.24 -4.49 11.35
N THR A 244 -8.29 -5.66 11.99
CA THR A 244 -8.92 -5.85 13.31
C THR A 244 -8.29 -4.95 14.37
N PHE A 245 -6.96 -4.84 14.38
CA PHE A 245 -6.24 -3.89 15.26
C PHE A 245 -6.65 -2.44 14.97
N ASN A 246 -6.75 -2.04 13.70
CA ASN A 246 -7.18 -0.69 13.34
C ASN A 246 -8.61 -0.38 13.82
N LEU A 247 -9.50 -1.35 13.83
CA LEU A 247 -10.86 -1.22 14.39
C LEU A 247 -10.82 -1.10 15.92
N LEU A 248 -10.03 -1.91 16.62
CA LEU A 248 -9.83 -1.78 18.08
C LEU A 248 -9.27 -0.41 18.47
N ASP A 249 -8.32 0.09 17.69
CA ASP A 249 -7.73 1.42 17.90
C ASP A 249 -8.76 2.53 17.64
N ALA A 250 -9.58 2.42 16.60
CA ALA A 250 -10.68 3.36 16.32
C ALA A 250 -11.75 3.35 17.43
N ARG A 251 -12.10 2.16 17.94
CA ARG A 251 -13.02 2.01 19.09
C ARG A 251 -12.49 2.59 20.40
N GLY A 252 -11.21 2.97 20.47
CA GLY A 252 -10.57 3.37 21.71
C GLY A 252 -10.47 2.22 22.74
N ALA A 253 -10.51 0.97 22.27
CA ALA A 253 -10.54 -0.22 23.10
C ALA A 253 -9.15 -0.66 23.62
N ILE A 254 -8.09 -0.01 23.14
CA ILE A 254 -6.69 -0.31 23.50
C ILE A 254 -5.97 0.95 23.95
N SER A 255 -5.15 0.82 24.97
CA SER A 255 -4.29 1.90 25.47
C SER A 255 -3.11 2.16 24.53
N VAL A 256 -2.40 3.28 24.75
CA VAL A 256 -1.18 3.61 23.98
C VAL A 256 -0.12 2.51 24.10
N THR A 257 0.06 1.93 25.30
CA THR A 257 1.02 0.85 25.54
C THR A 257 0.61 -0.43 24.82
N GLU A 258 -0.66 -0.81 24.90
CA GLU A 258 -1.21 -1.97 24.18
C GLU A 258 -1.09 -1.78 22.67
N ARG A 259 -1.33 -0.57 22.16
CA ARG A 259 -1.17 -0.24 20.75
C ARG A 259 0.23 -0.58 20.24
N ALA A 260 1.28 -0.22 20.97
CA ALA A 260 2.67 -0.57 20.62
C ALA A 260 2.89 -2.08 20.63
N ALA A 261 2.30 -2.82 21.57
CA ALA A 261 2.37 -4.27 21.63
C ALA A 261 1.68 -4.94 20.43
N TYR A 262 0.48 -4.49 20.03
CA TYR A 262 -0.22 -4.99 18.85
C TYR A 262 0.57 -4.75 17.56
N ILE A 263 1.13 -3.54 17.38
CA ILE A 263 2.00 -3.23 16.24
C ILE A 263 3.20 -4.18 16.19
N GLY A 264 3.82 -4.45 17.34
CA GLY A 264 4.94 -5.39 17.44
C GLY A 264 4.55 -6.82 17.04
N ARG A 265 3.38 -7.30 17.48
CA ARG A 265 2.85 -8.63 17.12
C ARG A 265 2.61 -8.75 15.61
N ILE A 266 1.93 -7.77 15.00
CA ILE A 266 1.66 -7.76 13.55
C ILE A 266 2.98 -7.69 12.77
N ARG A 267 3.91 -6.84 13.18
CA ARG A 267 5.24 -6.72 12.55
C ARG A 267 6.02 -8.04 12.58
N ASN A 268 5.98 -8.76 13.70
CA ASN A 268 6.65 -10.06 13.80
C ASN A 268 6.04 -11.09 12.84
N LEU A 269 4.72 -11.12 12.70
CA LEU A 269 4.03 -11.96 11.72
C LEU A 269 4.40 -11.56 10.28
N ALA A 270 4.38 -10.27 9.96
CA ALA A 270 4.75 -9.77 8.63
C ALA A 270 6.20 -10.12 8.27
N ARG A 271 7.14 -10.03 9.22
CA ARG A 271 8.53 -10.45 9.04
C ARG A 271 8.66 -11.94 8.76
N ALA A 272 7.94 -12.76 9.49
CA ALA A 272 7.95 -14.21 9.29
C ALA A 272 7.39 -14.58 7.92
N VAL A 273 6.30 -13.95 7.50
CA VAL A 273 5.71 -14.12 6.16
C VAL A 273 6.69 -13.68 5.08
N ALA A 274 7.30 -12.50 5.22
CA ALA A 274 8.29 -11.99 4.26
C ALA A 274 9.47 -12.96 4.09
N ARG A 275 9.99 -13.49 5.19
CA ARG A 275 11.06 -14.49 5.16
C ARG A 275 10.61 -15.77 4.48
N SER A 276 9.47 -16.33 4.85
CA SER A 276 8.91 -17.56 4.25
C SER A 276 8.67 -17.38 2.73
N TYR A 277 8.15 -16.23 2.31
CA TYR A 277 7.98 -15.91 0.89
C TYR A 277 9.32 -15.82 0.16
N PHE A 278 10.28 -15.07 0.71
CA PHE A 278 11.63 -14.95 0.14
C PHE A 278 12.29 -16.32 -0.03
N ASP A 279 12.25 -17.16 1.00
CA ASP A 279 12.81 -18.51 0.98
C ASP A 279 12.10 -19.41 -0.05
N SER A 280 10.79 -19.25 -0.22
CA SER A 280 10.04 -19.97 -1.26
C SER A 280 10.49 -19.59 -2.67
N ARG A 281 10.77 -18.29 -2.92
CA ARG A 281 11.32 -17.83 -4.20
C ARG A 281 12.76 -18.31 -4.42
N ALA A 282 13.56 -18.31 -3.37
CA ALA A 282 14.93 -18.85 -3.41
C ALA A 282 14.96 -20.33 -3.76
N ARG A 283 14.08 -21.16 -3.17
CA ARG A 283 13.94 -22.59 -3.52
C ARG A 283 13.58 -22.81 -5.00
N LEU A 284 12.87 -21.87 -5.62
CA LEU A 284 12.57 -21.89 -7.06
C LEU A 284 13.72 -21.33 -7.93
N GLY A 285 14.80 -20.84 -7.30
CA GLY A 285 15.92 -20.21 -7.99
C GLY A 285 15.62 -18.83 -8.54
N PHE A 286 14.63 -18.10 -8.00
CA PHE A 286 14.18 -16.79 -8.48
C PHE A 286 13.92 -16.76 -9.99
N PRO A 287 12.93 -17.49 -10.50
CA PRO A 287 12.78 -17.79 -11.94
C PRO A 287 12.55 -16.58 -12.83
N MET A 288 12.15 -15.43 -12.26
CA MET A 288 11.96 -14.19 -13.04
C MET A 288 13.20 -13.28 -13.04
N ALA A 289 14.23 -13.62 -12.24
CA ALA A 289 15.45 -12.82 -12.19
C ALA A 289 16.39 -13.14 -13.34
N PRO A 290 17.18 -12.16 -13.85
CA PRO A 290 18.34 -12.47 -14.66
C PRO A 290 19.26 -13.45 -13.93
N LYS A 291 19.81 -14.42 -14.66
CA LYS A 291 20.59 -15.51 -14.04
C LYS A 291 21.73 -14.99 -13.14
N ALA A 292 22.43 -13.95 -13.55
CA ALA A 292 23.50 -13.36 -12.74
C ALA A 292 23.01 -12.84 -11.38
N TRP A 293 21.80 -12.27 -11.31
CA TRP A 293 21.24 -11.75 -10.05
C TRP A 293 20.75 -12.89 -9.15
N SER A 294 20.12 -13.91 -9.73
CA SER A 294 19.71 -15.08 -8.94
C SER A 294 20.91 -15.84 -8.39
N ASP A 295 21.95 -16.08 -9.20
CA ASP A 295 23.16 -16.77 -8.78
C ASP A 295 23.88 -16.03 -7.63
N GLU A 296 23.95 -14.68 -7.71
CA GLU A 296 24.54 -13.85 -6.65
C GLU A 296 23.79 -13.99 -5.33
N VAL A 297 22.46 -13.87 -5.35
CA VAL A 297 21.61 -13.95 -4.14
C VAL A 297 21.66 -15.36 -3.55
N LEU A 298 21.57 -16.41 -4.38
CA LEU A 298 21.66 -17.80 -3.93
C LEU A 298 23.02 -18.11 -3.28
N ALA A 299 24.12 -17.61 -3.83
CA ALA A 299 25.44 -17.75 -3.25
C ALA A 299 25.56 -17.04 -1.89
N GLN A 300 24.90 -15.87 -1.73
CA GLN A 300 24.85 -15.16 -0.42
C GLN A 300 24.06 -15.97 0.62
N ILE A 301 22.92 -16.55 0.24
CA ILE A 301 22.12 -17.42 1.11
C ILE A 301 22.97 -18.62 1.58
N GLU A 302 23.56 -19.34 0.64
CA GLU A 302 24.42 -20.51 0.96
C GLU A 302 25.58 -20.17 1.91
N LYS A 303 26.21 -19.01 1.69
CA LYS A 303 27.29 -18.54 2.57
C LYS A 303 26.78 -18.21 3.98
N ALA A 304 25.59 -17.63 4.09
CA ALA A 304 24.97 -17.33 5.38
C ALA A 304 24.62 -18.60 6.15
N GLU A 305 24.03 -19.61 5.47
CA GLU A 305 23.70 -20.91 6.06
C GLU A 305 24.94 -21.66 6.58
N LYS A 306 26.01 -21.68 5.79
CA LYS A 306 27.29 -22.29 6.21
C LYS A 306 27.89 -21.61 7.43
N LYS A 307 27.75 -20.26 7.54
CA LYS A 307 28.22 -19.52 8.70
C LYS A 307 27.42 -19.84 9.97
N VAL A 308 26.11 -20.01 9.85
CA VAL A 308 25.25 -20.39 10.98
C VAL A 308 25.53 -21.83 11.42
N ALA A 309 25.73 -22.75 10.48
CA ALA A 309 26.03 -24.15 10.78
C ALA A 309 27.43 -24.35 11.42
N ALA A 310 28.34 -23.37 11.27
CA ALA A 310 29.70 -23.42 11.82
C ALA A 310 29.84 -22.71 13.18
N ALA A 311 28.79 -22.02 13.66
CA ALA A 311 28.76 -21.30 14.94
C ALA A 311 28.03 -22.10 16.02
#